data_dbd12eae33ee5cd1fbf2d7fca2e43ec0
#
_entry.id   dbd12eae33ee5cd1fbf2d7fca2e43ec0
#
_cell.length_a   1.000
_cell.length_b   1.000
_cell.length_c   1.000
_cell.angle_alpha   90.00
_cell.angle_beta   90.00
_cell.angle_gamma   90.00
#
_symmetry.space_group_name_H-M   'P 1'
#
loop_
_entity.id
_entity.type
_entity.pdbx_description
1 polymer ?
#
loop_
_entity_poly.entity_id
_entity_poly.type
_entity_poly.pdbx_seq_one_letter_code
_entity_poly.pdbx_strand_id
1 'polypeptide(L)'
;MKKILRTALMIIFIFGMSVSAEKYVRPCGETIGIKMYTDGLLVVDKDKNIGNIKTGDIIVSANGKTLSRTEDLKDAALGADKVELEIIRSGERISETVTPMPAPEGKRLGLWLRDSTAGIGTLTYISDDGKSFAALGHGITDVDTGSILTLKSGNILTCSEIMCTKSKKGDIGEISARFNENEAGDICVNSPIGIYGSVKNIKKETYAAMQVAQIGELYEGDAYIL
;
A
#
# COMPACT_ATOMS: atom_id res chain seq x y z
N MET A 1 55.53 7.57 -0.10
CA MET A 1 54.74 8.35 -1.07
C MET A 1 53.58 7.58 -1.68
N LYS A 2 53.75 6.41 -2.31
CA LYS A 2 52.65 5.66 -2.97
C LYS A 2 51.49 5.26 -2.02
N LYS A 3 51.74 4.95 -0.73
CA LYS A 3 50.68 4.61 0.26
C LYS A 3 49.87 5.84 0.67
N ILE A 4 50.53 6.98 0.88
CA ILE A 4 49.85 8.25 1.24
C ILE A 4 48.94 8.74 0.10
N LEU A 5 49.39 8.60 -1.14
CA LEU A 5 48.62 8.98 -2.33
C LEU A 5 47.38 8.09 -2.50
N ARG A 6 47.47 6.78 -2.20
CA ARG A 6 46.30 5.86 -2.25
C ARG A 6 45.30 6.17 -1.15
N THR A 7 45.75 6.53 0.05
CA THR A 7 44.87 6.89 1.16
C THR A 7 44.15 8.24 0.89
N ALA A 8 44.87 9.23 0.35
CA ALA A 8 44.28 10.50 -0.06
C ALA A 8 43.26 10.33 -1.19
N LEU A 9 43.51 9.45 -2.18
CA LEU A 9 42.58 9.16 -3.26
C LEU A 9 41.31 8.47 -2.75
N MET A 10 41.43 7.58 -1.75
CA MET A 10 40.30 6.89 -1.12
C MET A 10 39.44 7.85 -0.28
N ILE A 11 40.05 8.82 0.40
CA ILE A 11 39.32 9.85 1.16
C ILE A 11 38.58 10.80 0.23
N ILE A 12 39.12 11.17 -0.90
CA ILE A 12 38.47 12.03 -1.91
C ILE A 12 37.25 11.31 -2.50
N PHE A 13 37.31 9.98 -2.68
CA PHE A 13 36.19 9.20 -3.19
C PHE A 13 35.02 9.09 -2.20
N ILE A 14 35.28 9.10 -0.88
CA ILE A 14 34.28 9.05 0.17
C ILE A 14 33.56 10.41 0.32
N PHE A 15 34.27 11.52 0.08
CA PHE A 15 33.67 12.88 0.12
C PHE A 15 32.88 13.27 -1.14
N GLY A 16 32.97 12.48 -2.22
CA GLY A 16 32.29 12.76 -3.50
C GLY A 16 30.87 12.24 -3.63
N MET A 17 30.36 11.49 -2.67
CA MET A 17 28.96 11.05 -2.68
C MET A 17 28.07 12.09 -1.96
N SER A 18 27.88 13.22 -2.61
CA SER A 18 26.77 14.09 -2.25
C SER A 18 25.47 13.33 -2.54
N VAL A 19 24.83 12.80 -1.51
CA VAL A 19 23.41 12.42 -1.60
C VAL A 19 22.67 13.74 -1.82
N SER A 20 22.36 14.02 -3.08
CA SER A 20 21.49 15.14 -3.42
C SER A 20 20.10 14.74 -2.97
N ALA A 21 19.70 15.24 -1.81
CA ALA A 21 18.29 15.25 -1.46
C ALA A 21 17.54 16.03 -2.56
N GLU A 22 16.42 15.53 -2.99
CA GLU A 22 15.60 16.17 -4.01
C GLU A 22 15.24 17.58 -3.55
N LYS A 23 15.76 18.59 -4.23
CA LYS A 23 15.61 19.99 -3.85
C LYS A 23 14.25 20.57 -4.22
N TYR A 24 13.55 19.94 -5.15
CA TYR A 24 12.29 20.41 -5.71
C TYR A 24 11.31 19.27 -5.83
N VAL A 25 10.05 19.58 -5.56
CA VAL A 25 8.89 18.72 -5.82
C VAL A 25 7.81 19.56 -6.51
N ARG A 26 6.82 18.90 -7.05
CA ARG A 26 5.64 19.53 -7.66
C ARG A 26 4.44 19.16 -6.81
N PRO A 27 4.02 20.03 -5.88
CA PRO A 27 2.83 19.81 -5.08
C PRO A 27 1.61 19.63 -5.97
N CYS A 28 0.77 18.68 -5.60
CA CYS A 28 -0.47 18.36 -6.28
C CYS A 28 -1.64 18.65 -5.33
N GLY A 29 -2.70 17.90 -5.39
CA GLY A 29 -3.90 18.06 -4.56
C GLY A 29 -5.07 17.31 -5.17
N GLU A 30 -4.84 16.63 -6.31
CA GLU A 30 -5.89 15.94 -7.01
C GLU A 30 -6.35 14.70 -6.25
N THR A 31 -7.64 14.46 -6.38
CA THR A 31 -8.26 13.20 -5.96
C THR A 31 -7.83 12.07 -6.87
N ILE A 32 -7.28 11.04 -6.30
CA ILE A 32 -6.87 9.79 -6.98
C ILE A 32 -7.66 8.60 -6.45
N GLY A 33 -7.93 7.64 -7.33
CA GLY A 33 -8.32 6.30 -6.95
C GLY A 33 -7.07 5.48 -6.59
N ILE A 34 -7.20 4.65 -5.59
CA ILE A 34 -6.14 3.74 -5.15
C ILE A 34 -6.69 2.33 -5.23
N LYS A 35 -5.94 1.43 -5.86
CA LYS A 35 -6.22 0.00 -5.88
C LYS A 35 -4.96 -0.75 -5.48
N MET A 36 -5.04 -1.55 -4.43
CA MET A 36 -3.88 -2.26 -3.88
C MET A 36 -4.24 -3.73 -3.64
N TYR A 37 -3.33 -4.61 -4.00
CA TYR A 37 -3.38 -6.05 -3.73
C TYR A 37 -2.37 -6.39 -2.64
N THR A 38 -2.80 -7.22 -1.69
CA THR A 38 -1.96 -7.64 -0.57
C THR A 38 -1.07 -8.82 -0.96
N ASP A 39 0.04 -8.97 -0.27
CA ASP A 39 0.89 -10.16 -0.40
C ASP A 39 0.35 -11.25 0.53
N GLY A 40 -0.52 -12.11 -0.03
CA GLY A 40 -1.31 -13.11 0.68
C GLY A 40 -2.74 -12.64 0.99
N LEU A 41 -3.50 -13.49 1.68
CA LEU A 41 -4.90 -13.28 2.04
C LEU A 41 -5.00 -12.89 3.51
N LEU A 42 -5.42 -11.65 3.78
CA LEU A 42 -5.64 -11.19 5.16
C LEU A 42 -6.91 -11.81 5.74
N VAL A 43 -6.81 -12.42 6.89
CA VAL A 43 -7.97 -12.94 7.66
C VAL A 43 -8.62 -11.78 8.40
N VAL A 44 -9.82 -11.36 7.95
CA VAL A 44 -10.59 -10.28 8.57
C VAL A 44 -11.58 -10.81 9.61
N ASP A 45 -12.10 -12.03 9.40
CA ASP A 45 -12.98 -12.74 10.37
C ASP A 45 -12.93 -14.26 10.13
N LYS A 46 -13.45 -15.04 11.07
CA LYS A 46 -13.45 -16.51 10.99
C LYS A 46 -14.56 -17.15 11.82
N ASP A 47 -14.99 -18.34 11.42
CA ASP A 47 -15.86 -19.19 12.23
C ASP A 47 -15.16 -19.64 13.53
N LYS A 48 -15.92 -19.92 14.61
CA LYS A 48 -15.38 -20.19 15.95
C LYS A 48 -14.42 -21.40 16.05
N ASN A 49 -14.53 -22.38 15.17
CA ASN A 49 -13.83 -23.68 15.28
C ASN A 49 -12.81 -23.93 14.17
N ILE A 50 -12.10 -22.93 13.70
CA ILE A 50 -11.13 -23.06 12.62
C ILE A 50 -9.71 -22.99 13.17
N GLY A 51 -9.19 -24.12 13.59
CA GLY A 51 -7.79 -24.27 14.00
C GLY A 51 -7.29 -23.13 14.91
N ASN A 52 -6.02 -22.84 14.85
CA ASN A 52 -5.41 -21.72 15.57
C ASN A 52 -5.22 -20.47 14.67
N ILE A 53 -6.09 -20.27 13.67
CA ILE A 53 -6.08 -19.08 12.82
C ILE A 53 -6.70 -17.91 13.60
N LYS A 54 -6.14 -16.72 13.42
CA LYS A 54 -6.60 -15.48 14.06
C LYS A 54 -6.89 -14.39 13.05
N THR A 55 -7.79 -13.50 13.38
CA THR A 55 -7.96 -12.23 12.66
C THR A 55 -6.62 -11.47 12.66
N GLY A 56 -6.24 -10.93 11.51
CA GLY A 56 -4.93 -10.30 11.30
C GLY A 56 -3.84 -11.25 10.76
N ASP A 57 -4.08 -12.56 10.70
CA ASP A 57 -3.17 -13.49 10.02
C ASP A 57 -3.17 -13.24 8.51
N ILE A 58 -2.03 -13.42 7.87
CA ILE A 58 -1.91 -13.38 6.40
C ILE A 58 -1.63 -14.78 5.90
N ILE A 59 -2.55 -15.35 5.14
CA ILE A 59 -2.38 -16.68 4.53
C ILE A 59 -1.62 -16.53 3.22
N VAL A 60 -0.43 -17.09 3.15
CA VAL A 60 0.46 -16.95 1.98
C VAL A 60 0.48 -18.16 1.08
N SER A 61 0.18 -19.36 1.61
CA SER A 61 0.06 -20.57 0.79
C SER A 61 -0.97 -21.55 1.34
N ALA A 62 -1.50 -22.40 0.45
CA ALA A 62 -2.34 -23.53 0.78
C ALA A 62 -1.83 -24.79 0.03
N ASN A 63 -1.61 -25.87 0.76
CA ASN A 63 -1.09 -27.15 0.22
C ASN A 63 0.20 -26.92 -0.63
N GLY A 64 1.09 -26.04 -0.16
CA GLY A 64 2.35 -25.68 -0.82
C GLY A 64 2.22 -24.78 -2.06
N LYS A 65 1.01 -24.32 -2.41
CA LYS A 65 0.79 -23.37 -3.51
C LYS A 65 0.60 -21.97 -2.95
N THR A 66 1.35 -20.98 -3.48
CA THR A 66 1.20 -19.57 -3.13
C THR A 66 -0.19 -19.06 -3.51
N LEU A 67 -0.81 -18.30 -2.61
CA LEU A 67 -2.11 -17.69 -2.79
C LEU A 67 -1.96 -16.25 -3.27
N SER A 68 -2.84 -15.85 -4.17
CA SER A 68 -2.89 -14.47 -4.70
C SER A 68 -4.28 -13.87 -4.62
N ARG A 69 -5.31 -14.70 -4.64
CA ARG A 69 -6.72 -14.32 -4.59
C ARG A 69 -7.48 -15.26 -3.69
N THR A 70 -8.61 -14.80 -3.19
CA THR A 70 -9.50 -15.59 -2.33
C THR A 70 -9.99 -16.87 -3.03
N GLU A 71 -10.17 -16.84 -4.36
CA GLU A 71 -10.54 -18.00 -5.16
C GLU A 71 -9.51 -19.13 -5.09
N ASP A 72 -8.22 -18.80 -5.04
CA ASP A 72 -7.15 -19.79 -4.97
C ASP A 72 -7.29 -20.66 -3.71
N LEU A 73 -7.70 -20.06 -2.58
CA LEU A 73 -7.94 -20.79 -1.33
C LEU A 73 -9.26 -21.58 -1.37
N LYS A 74 -10.30 -21.06 -2.03
CA LYS A 74 -11.56 -21.77 -2.25
C LYS A 74 -11.30 -23.06 -3.04
N ASP A 75 -10.52 -22.96 -4.12
CA ASP A 75 -10.17 -24.11 -4.96
C ASP A 75 -9.35 -25.14 -4.17
N ALA A 76 -8.42 -24.71 -3.32
CA ALA A 76 -7.65 -25.61 -2.46
C ALA A 76 -8.52 -26.36 -1.44
N ALA A 77 -9.64 -25.78 -1.01
CA ALA A 77 -10.56 -26.39 -0.05
C ALA A 77 -11.54 -27.38 -0.69
N LEU A 78 -11.97 -27.16 -1.94
CA LEU A 78 -13.03 -27.90 -2.60
C LEU A 78 -12.77 -29.41 -2.70
N GLY A 79 -11.54 -29.81 -2.98
CA GLY A 79 -11.17 -31.22 -3.19
C GLY A 79 -10.45 -31.89 -2.02
N ALA A 80 -10.25 -31.17 -0.90
CA ALA A 80 -9.40 -31.64 0.17
C ALA A 80 -10.18 -32.04 1.42
N ASP A 81 -9.70 -33.03 2.17
CA ASP A 81 -10.18 -33.36 3.52
C ASP A 81 -9.46 -32.52 4.57
N LYS A 82 -8.25 -32.10 4.27
CA LYS A 82 -7.46 -31.17 5.09
C LYS A 82 -6.70 -30.23 4.17
N VAL A 83 -6.55 -28.98 4.59
CA VAL A 83 -5.75 -27.96 3.90
C VAL A 83 -4.65 -27.52 4.84
N GLU A 84 -3.41 -27.66 4.39
CA GLU A 84 -2.23 -27.13 5.08
C GLU A 84 -2.04 -25.68 4.65
N LEU A 85 -2.08 -24.76 5.61
CA LEU A 85 -1.94 -23.34 5.40
C LEU A 85 -0.61 -22.86 5.96
N GLU A 86 0.12 -22.06 5.19
CA GLU A 86 1.23 -21.26 5.69
C GLU A 86 0.72 -19.85 5.93
N ILE A 87 0.86 -19.37 7.17
CA ILE A 87 0.39 -18.05 7.60
C ILE A 87 1.55 -17.23 8.13
N ILE A 88 1.45 -15.91 7.98
CA ILE A 88 2.34 -14.94 8.65
C ILE A 88 1.53 -14.28 9.76
N ARG A 89 2.04 -14.37 10.99
CA ARG A 89 1.49 -13.73 12.20
C ARG A 89 2.58 -12.93 12.87
N SER A 90 2.42 -11.61 12.98
CA SER A 90 3.43 -10.73 13.59
C SER A 90 4.84 -10.88 12.99
N GLY A 91 4.92 -11.17 11.68
CA GLY A 91 6.17 -11.39 10.96
C GLY A 91 6.73 -12.80 11.02
N GLU A 92 6.16 -13.70 11.81
CA GLU A 92 6.58 -15.11 11.93
C GLU A 92 5.74 -16.01 11.01
N ARG A 93 6.39 -17.02 10.41
CA ARG A 93 5.73 -18.05 9.60
C ARG A 93 5.24 -19.18 10.49
N ILE A 94 3.99 -19.55 10.35
CA ILE A 94 3.31 -20.59 11.11
C ILE A 94 2.60 -21.52 10.12
N SER A 95 2.71 -22.82 10.32
CA SER A 95 1.95 -23.84 9.57
C SER A 95 0.73 -24.28 10.39
N GLU A 96 -0.43 -24.23 9.78
CA GLU A 96 -1.70 -24.66 10.37
C GLU A 96 -2.45 -25.60 9.44
N THR A 97 -3.04 -26.66 10.00
CA THR A 97 -3.87 -27.59 9.24
C THR A 97 -5.33 -27.38 9.58
N VAL A 98 -6.13 -27.09 8.57
CA VAL A 98 -7.55 -26.81 8.70
C VAL A 98 -8.37 -27.85 7.95
N THR A 99 -9.47 -28.30 8.57
CA THR A 99 -10.43 -29.19 7.95
C THR A 99 -11.55 -28.37 7.31
N PRO A 100 -11.73 -28.44 5.98
CA PRO A 100 -12.84 -27.76 5.31
C PRO A 100 -14.19 -28.30 5.76
N MET A 101 -15.17 -27.43 5.89
CA MET A 101 -16.54 -27.76 6.28
C MET A 101 -17.44 -27.87 5.05
N PRO A 102 -18.50 -28.71 5.09
CA PRO A 102 -19.51 -28.73 4.03
C PRO A 102 -20.16 -27.37 3.82
N ALA A 103 -20.41 -27.00 2.58
CA ALA A 103 -21.13 -25.78 2.18
C ALA A 103 -22.00 -26.09 0.95
N PRO A 104 -23.01 -25.26 0.63
CA PRO A 104 -23.89 -25.49 -0.52
C PRO A 104 -23.13 -25.65 -1.86
N GLU A 105 -22.01 -24.96 -2.02
CA GLU A 105 -21.16 -24.99 -3.21
C GLU A 105 -19.96 -25.96 -3.06
N GLY A 106 -20.02 -26.94 -2.16
CA GLY A 106 -18.93 -27.90 -1.90
C GLY A 106 -18.36 -27.77 -0.49
N LYS A 107 -17.09 -27.40 -0.36
CA LYS A 107 -16.42 -27.24 0.93
C LYS A 107 -15.90 -25.81 1.09
N ARG A 108 -15.88 -25.30 2.34
CA ARG A 108 -15.33 -24.01 2.70
C ARG A 108 -14.47 -24.10 3.95
N LEU A 109 -13.58 -23.15 4.14
CA LEU A 109 -12.76 -23.05 5.35
C LEU A 109 -13.38 -22.19 6.46
N GLY A 110 -14.46 -21.45 6.18
CA GLY A 110 -15.09 -20.57 7.17
C GLY A 110 -14.19 -19.41 7.59
N LEU A 111 -13.46 -18.88 6.64
CA LEU A 111 -12.61 -17.70 6.78
C LEU A 111 -13.17 -16.58 5.92
N TRP A 112 -13.19 -15.36 6.46
CA TRP A 112 -13.44 -14.15 5.70
C TRP A 112 -12.09 -13.52 5.38
N LEU A 113 -11.84 -13.33 4.09
CA LEU A 113 -10.52 -12.99 3.58
C LEU A 113 -10.58 -11.73 2.73
N ARG A 114 -9.50 -10.97 2.76
CA ARG A 114 -9.27 -9.81 1.92
C ARG A 114 -7.95 -9.95 1.19
N ASP A 115 -7.98 -9.83 -0.13
CA ASP A 115 -6.82 -9.90 -1.02
C ASP A 115 -6.49 -8.56 -1.68
N SER A 116 -7.41 -7.60 -1.58
CA SER A 116 -7.29 -6.30 -2.19
C SER A 116 -8.06 -5.24 -1.43
N THR A 117 -7.68 -4.00 -1.63
CA THR A 117 -8.40 -2.83 -1.14
C THR A 117 -8.46 -1.77 -2.23
N ALA A 118 -9.52 -0.98 -2.22
CA ALA A 118 -9.67 0.17 -3.08
C ALA A 118 -10.23 1.34 -2.26
N GLY A 119 -9.79 2.54 -2.59
CA GLY A 119 -10.21 3.75 -1.89
C GLY A 119 -9.86 5.01 -2.66
N ILE A 120 -10.26 6.14 -2.10
CA ILE A 120 -9.95 7.47 -2.61
C ILE A 120 -8.84 8.05 -1.75
N GLY A 121 -7.94 8.78 -2.40
CA GLY A 121 -6.86 9.49 -1.73
C GLY A 121 -6.50 10.77 -2.44
N THR A 122 -5.49 11.44 -1.93
CA THR A 122 -4.95 12.67 -2.52
C THR A 122 -3.53 12.44 -2.98
N LEU A 123 -3.23 12.79 -4.23
CA LEU A 123 -1.87 12.89 -4.73
C LEU A 123 -1.18 14.07 -4.06
N THR A 124 -0.15 13.83 -3.27
CA THR A 124 0.52 14.89 -2.47
C THR A 124 1.51 15.66 -3.32
N TYR A 125 2.42 14.96 -3.97
CA TYR A 125 3.38 15.57 -4.89
C TYR A 125 3.91 14.56 -5.91
N ILE A 126 4.50 15.07 -6.98
CA ILE A 126 5.38 14.33 -7.87
C ILE A 126 6.79 14.92 -7.81
N SER A 127 7.78 14.08 -8.07
CA SER A 127 9.18 14.49 -8.17
C SER A 127 9.38 15.49 -9.31
N ASP A 128 10.39 16.36 -9.21
CA ASP A 128 10.62 17.38 -10.24
C ASP A 128 10.95 16.77 -11.61
N ASP A 129 11.59 15.61 -11.64
CA ASP A 129 11.83 14.86 -12.88
C ASP A 129 10.57 14.17 -13.43
N GLY A 130 9.48 14.12 -12.64
CA GLY A 130 8.19 13.55 -13.04
C GLY A 130 8.12 12.02 -12.98
N LYS A 131 9.09 11.36 -12.35
CA LYS A 131 9.16 9.88 -12.36
C LYS A 131 8.53 9.22 -11.15
N SER A 132 8.50 9.90 -10.02
CA SER A 132 8.00 9.35 -8.75
C SER A 132 6.86 10.20 -8.21
N PHE A 133 6.03 9.60 -7.38
CA PHE A 133 4.98 10.30 -6.64
C PHE A 133 4.97 9.91 -5.17
N ALA A 134 4.38 10.78 -4.35
CA ALA A 134 3.91 10.47 -3.02
C ALA A 134 2.43 10.83 -2.90
N ALA A 135 1.67 10.04 -2.16
CA ALA A 135 0.27 10.29 -1.93
C ALA A 135 -0.15 9.90 -0.51
N LEU A 136 -1.31 10.38 -0.10
CA LEU A 136 -1.87 10.28 1.25
C LEU A 136 -1.07 11.13 2.26
N GLY A 137 -0.56 10.65 3.26
CA GLY A 137 0.17 11.21 4.40
C GLY A 137 0.12 10.20 5.54
N HIS A 138 -0.44 9.02 5.24
CA HIS A 138 -0.57 7.87 6.12
C HIS A 138 -0.54 6.60 5.29
N GLY A 139 -0.26 5.47 5.92
CA GLY A 139 -0.31 4.16 5.27
C GLY A 139 -1.74 3.71 4.99
N ILE A 140 -1.87 2.82 4.01
CA ILE A 140 -3.12 2.09 3.78
C ILE A 140 -3.18 0.95 4.80
N THR A 141 -4.21 1.01 5.64
CA THR A 141 -4.46 0.03 6.70
C THR A 141 -5.73 -0.76 6.39
N ASP A 142 -5.81 -1.93 6.95
CA ASP A 142 -7.04 -2.70 6.98
C ASP A 142 -8.00 -2.12 8.03
N VAL A 143 -9.27 -1.93 7.64
CA VAL A 143 -10.29 -1.27 8.48
C VAL A 143 -10.66 -2.14 9.69
N ASP A 144 -10.64 -3.47 9.53
CA ASP A 144 -11.08 -4.41 10.55
C ASP A 144 -10.00 -4.69 11.58
N THR A 145 -8.74 -4.72 11.15
CA THR A 145 -7.58 -5.04 12.01
C THR A 145 -6.74 -3.83 12.42
N GLY A 146 -6.85 -2.71 11.70
CA GLY A 146 -6.01 -1.52 11.87
C GLY A 146 -4.54 -1.72 11.45
N SER A 147 -4.19 -2.87 10.91
CA SER A 147 -2.82 -3.20 10.51
C SER A 147 -2.49 -2.59 9.14
N ILE A 148 -1.25 -2.12 8.97
CA ILE A 148 -0.76 -1.70 7.64
C ILE A 148 -0.78 -2.91 6.71
N LEU A 149 -1.39 -2.73 5.53
CA LEU A 149 -1.45 -3.77 4.52
C LEU A 149 -0.09 -3.96 3.83
N THR A 150 0.32 -5.21 3.70
CA THR A 150 1.51 -5.57 2.93
C THR A 150 1.22 -5.42 1.44
N LEU A 151 2.08 -4.69 0.74
CA LEU A 151 1.92 -4.42 -0.68
C LEU A 151 2.50 -5.57 -1.51
N LYS A 152 1.68 -6.19 -2.35
CA LYS A 152 2.11 -7.04 -3.46
C LYS A 152 2.23 -6.24 -4.75
N SER A 153 1.18 -5.52 -5.07
CA SER A 153 1.09 -4.61 -6.22
C SER A 153 -0.02 -3.60 -5.99
N GLY A 154 0.02 -2.49 -6.69
CA GLY A 154 -1.05 -1.50 -6.62
C GLY A 154 -0.85 -0.40 -7.64
N ASN A 155 -1.93 0.33 -7.91
CA ASN A 155 -1.96 1.42 -8.86
C ASN A 155 -2.68 2.61 -8.24
N ILE A 156 -2.25 3.80 -8.62
CA ILE A 156 -3.07 4.99 -8.52
C ILE A 156 -3.78 5.23 -9.86
N LEU A 157 -5.04 5.64 -9.78
CA LEU A 157 -5.94 5.84 -10.91
C LEU A 157 -6.40 7.30 -10.93
N THR A 158 -6.67 7.82 -12.11
CA THR A 158 -7.38 9.09 -12.22
C THR A 158 -8.84 8.92 -11.81
N CYS A 159 -9.42 9.99 -11.26
CA CYS A 159 -10.82 10.02 -10.86
C CYS A 159 -11.65 10.97 -11.74
N SER A 160 -12.92 10.65 -11.87
CA SER A 160 -13.95 11.50 -12.46
C SER A 160 -15.20 11.51 -11.56
N GLU A 161 -16.17 12.38 -11.86
CA GLU A 161 -17.43 12.47 -11.13
C GLU A 161 -17.24 12.55 -9.59
N ILE A 162 -16.32 13.44 -9.15
CA ILE A 162 -16.05 13.62 -7.73
C ILE A 162 -17.25 14.33 -7.08
N MET A 163 -17.82 13.69 -6.08
CA MET A 163 -18.91 14.21 -5.27
C MET A 163 -18.47 14.36 -3.82
N CYS A 164 -18.91 15.44 -3.19
CA CYS A 164 -18.64 15.71 -1.78
C CYS A 164 -19.95 15.84 -1.02
N THR A 165 -20.21 14.92 -0.11
CA THR A 165 -21.29 15.03 0.87
C THR A 165 -20.77 15.76 2.10
N LYS A 166 -21.30 16.95 2.38
CA LYS A 166 -20.86 17.75 3.54
C LYS A 166 -21.25 17.09 4.85
N SER A 167 -20.34 17.10 5.81
CA SER A 167 -20.62 16.65 7.17
C SER A 167 -21.70 17.49 7.85
N LYS A 168 -22.49 16.85 8.71
CA LYS A 168 -23.46 17.47 9.63
C LYS A 168 -23.21 16.93 11.04
N LYS A 169 -23.75 17.60 12.06
CA LYS A 169 -23.64 17.11 13.43
C LYS A 169 -24.25 15.72 13.55
N GLY A 170 -23.40 14.71 13.86
CA GLY A 170 -23.78 13.29 13.96
C GLY A 170 -23.72 12.52 12.64
N ASP A 171 -23.30 13.14 11.53
CA ASP A 171 -23.16 12.51 10.22
C ASP A 171 -21.84 12.96 9.57
N ILE A 172 -20.96 12.00 9.29
CA ILE A 172 -19.65 12.26 8.73
C ILE A 172 -19.78 12.50 7.22
N GLY A 173 -19.16 13.58 6.74
CA GLY A 173 -19.09 13.85 5.30
C GLY A 173 -18.25 12.82 4.57
N GLU A 174 -18.54 12.65 3.30
CA GLU A 174 -17.91 11.65 2.44
C GLU A 174 -17.51 12.25 1.10
N ILE A 175 -16.36 11.82 0.57
CA ILE A 175 -15.95 12.05 -0.81
C ILE A 175 -16.13 10.75 -1.57
N SER A 176 -16.88 10.78 -2.65
CA SER A 176 -17.03 9.66 -3.59
C SER A 176 -16.57 10.06 -4.98
N ALA A 177 -16.02 9.13 -5.74
CA ALA A 177 -15.55 9.35 -7.09
C ALA A 177 -15.66 8.08 -7.93
N ARG A 178 -15.73 8.25 -9.25
CA ARG A 178 -15.59 7.13 -10.17
C ARG A 178 -14.11 6.98 -10.56
N PHE A 179 -13.57 5.78 -10.42
CA PHE A 179 -12.24 5.46 -10.90
C PHE A 179 -12.26 5.28 -12.42
N ASN A 180 -11.35 5.94 -13.10
CA ASN A 180 -11.13 5.72 -14.52
C ASN A 180 -10.23 4.49 -14.72
N GLU A 181 -10.24 3.91 -15.92
CA GLU A 181 -9.37 2.79 -16.27
C GLU A 181 -7.89 3.20 -16.44
N ASN A 182 -7.63 4.51 -16.54
CA ASN A 182 -6.29 5.03 -16.76
C ASN A 182 -5.46 4.99 -15.48
N GLU A 183 -4.44 4.14 -15.48
CA GLU A 183 -3.43 4.10 -14.43
C GLU A 183 -2.56 5.37 -14.48
N ALA A 184 -2.55 6.10 -13.38
CA ALA A 184 -1.71 7.28 -13.21
C ALA A 184 -0.30 6.94 -12.73
N GLY A 185 -0.14 5.82 -12.01
CA GLY A 185 1.14 5.33 -11.54
C GLY A 185 1.04 3.98 -10.82
N ASP A 186 2.20 3.36 -10.57
CA ASP A 186 2.32 2.13 -9.78
C ASP A 186 2.72 2.45 -8.35
N ILE A 187 2.08 1.80 -7.38
CA ILE A 187 2.46 1.88 -5.97
C ILE A 187 3.62 0.90 -5.73
N CYS A 188 4.74 1.40 -5.21
CA CYS A 188 5.93 0.61 -4.89
C CYS A 188 6.09 0.39 -3.38
N VAL A 189 5.58 1.31 -2.56
CA VAL A 189 5.73 1.28 -1.10
C VAL A 189 4.43 1.73 -0.45
N ASN A 190 3.98 0.96 0.55
CA ASN A 190 2.98 1.37 1.54
C ASN A 190 3.67 1.51 2.90
N SER A 191 3.74 2.70 3.45
CA SER A 191 4.46 3.00 4.69
C SER A 191 3.59 3.77 5.68
N PRO A 192 3.96 3.88 6.97
CA PRO A 192 3.19 4.65 7.94
C PRO A 192 2.96 6.11 7.57
N ILE A 193 3.82 6.70 6.75
CA ILE A 193 3.80 8.13 6.38
C ILE A 193 3.26 8.38 4.97
N GLY A 194 2.76 7.35 4.27
CA GLY A 194 2.16 7.48 2.95
C GLY A 194 2.50 6.37 1.99
N ILE A 195 1.96 6.48 0.79
CA ILE A 195 2.29 5.60 -0.34
C ILE A 195 3.21 6.32 -1.30
N TYR A 196 4.15 5.56 -1.87
CA TYR A 196 5.14 6.06 -2.82
C TYR A 196 5.19 5.14 -4.04
N GLY A 197 5.50 5.73 -5.20
CA GLY A 197 5.53 4.92 -6.41
C GLY A 197 6.07 5.65 -7.63
N SER A 198 5.93 4.99 -8.78
CA SER A 198 6.34 5.51 -10.09
C SER A 198 5.17 6.11 -10.85
N VAL A 199 5.41 7.24 -11.49
CA VAL A 199 4.44 7.92 -12.36
C VAL A 199 4.37 7.21 -13.71
N LYS A 200 3.15 7.04 -14.24
CA LYS A 200 2.89 6.54 -15.61
C LYS A 200 2.30 7.64 -16.49
N ASN A 201 1.15 8.14 -16.13
CA ASN A 201 0.32 9.01 -16.97
C ASN A 201 -0.07 10.32 -16.25
N ILE A 202 0.87 10.96 -15.57
CA ILE A 202 0.69 12.29 -14.97
C ILE A 202 1.58 13.27 -15.71
N LYS A 203 1.00 14.37 -16.21
CA LYS A 203 1.75 15.44 -16.88
C LYS A 203 2.33 16.38 -15.83
N LYS A 204 3.61 16.28 -15.55
CA LYS A 204 4.30 17.10 -14.53
C LYS A 204 4.24 18.60 -14.80
N GLU A 205 4.09 19.01 -16.06
CA GLU A 205 3.99 20.39 -16.48
C GLU A 205 2.74 21.09 -15.96
N THR A 206 1.74 20.32 -15.52
CA THR A 206 0.52 20.84 -14.88
C THR A 206 0.83 21.51 -13.53
N TYR A 207 1.92 21.10 -12.85
CA TYR A 207 2.25 21.53 -11.51
C TYR A 207 3.54 22.36 -11.50
N ALA A 208 3.52 23.49 -10.79
CA ALA A 208 4.71 24.30 -10.58
C ALA A 208 5.70 23.58 -9.67
N ALA A 209 6.99 23.63 -10.02
CA ALA A 209 8.03 23.11 -9.14
C ALA A 209 8.21 24.05 -7.93
N MET A 210 8.30 23.47 -6.73
CA MET A 210 8.54 24.19 -5.48
C MET A 210 9.75 23.59 -4.77
N GLN A 211 10.56 24.47 -4.16
CA GLN A 211 11.69 24.02 -3.37
C GLN A 211 11.22 23.39 -2.07
N VAL A 212 11.84 22.27 -1.71
CA VAL A 212 11.59 21.62 -0.42
C VAL A 212 12.36 22.35 0.66
N ALA A 213 11.66 22.83 1.70
CA ALA A 213 12.28 23.50 2.84
C ALA A 213 13.13 22.51 3.65
N GLN A 214 14.28 22.97 4.13
CA GLN A 214 15.09 22.23 5.10
C GLN A 214 14.47 22.34 6.49
N ILE A 215 14.77 21.41 7.39
CA ILE A 215 14.21 21.39 8.76
C ILE A 215 14.46 22.73 9.48
N GLY A 216 15.63 23.37 9.28
CA GLY A 216 15.98 24.65 9.89
C GLY A 216 15.32 25.88 9.23
N GLU A 217 14.61 25.71 8.12
CA GLU A 217 13.89 26.76 7.40
C GLU A 217 12.38 26.78 7.75
N LEU A 218 11.93 25.82 8.58
CA LEU A 218 10.54 25.73 9.01
C LEU A 218 10.27 26.73 10.13
N TYR A 219 9.18 27.48 10.00
CA TYR A 219 8.70 28.42 11.02
C TYR A 219 7.17 28.30 11.15
N GLU A 220 6.67 28.69 12.32
CA GLU A 220 5.23 28.78 12.56
C GLU A 220 4.66 29.97 11.81
N GLY A 221 3.50 29.83 11.18
CA GLY A 221 2.84 30.86 10.41
C GLY A 221 1.47 30.43 9.91
N ASP A 222 0.80 31.36 9.22
CA ASP A 222 -0.49 31.10 8.60
C ASP A 222 -0.34 30.07 7.48
N ALA A 223 -1.28 29.09 7.42
CA ALA A 223 -1.37 28.08 6.40
C ALA A 223 -2.74 28.13 5.73
N TYR A 224 -2.79 27.83 4.44
CA TYR A 224 -4.01 27.86 3.64
C TYR A 224 -4.20 26.51 2.93
N ILE A 225 -5.47 26.08 2.87
CA ILE A 225 -5.89 24.95 2.03
C ILE A 225 -6.48 25.56 0.75
N LEU A 226 -5.96 25.15 -0.39
CA LEU A 226 -6.40 25.61 -1.71
C LEU A 226 -7.43 24.63 -2.29
#